data_dca2c166124ad3ba4a10682b59179db4
#
_entry.id   dca2c166124ad3ba4a10682b59179db4
#
_cell.length_a   1.000
_cell.length_b   1.000
_cell.length_c   1.000
_cell.angle_alpha   90.00
_cell.angle_beta   90.00
_cell.angle_gamma   90.00
#
_symmetry.space_group_name_H-M   'P 1'
#
loop_
_entity.id
_entity.type
_entity.pdbx_description
1 polymer ?
#
loop_
_entity_poly.entity_id
_entity_poly.type
_entity_poly.pdbx_seq_one_letter_code
_entity_poly.pdbx_strand_id
1 'polypeptide(L)'
;MESIGNNIKRIRKQLGLTQEELAMHVGVTPQAVSRWENGTGMPDISLVVPLAKTLRVSTDSLFGINEEKYDSQIYINLKRNIEKIEADAESNEEAALAKCQFMLKKVYEDPDNYIYSVYFVEQVANLSRFVHYNHFAEDKWSEFRELAIKYG
;
A
#
# COMPACT_ATOMS: atom_id res chain seq x y z
N MET A 1 -2.91 1.22 -15.76
CA MET A 1 -2.79 2.51 -15.07
C MET A 1 -3.50 3.58 -15.88
N GLU A 2 -4.43 4.30 -15.30
CA GLU A 2 -4.98 5.49 -15.96
C GLU A 2 -3.89 6.56 -16.03
N SER A 3 -3.83 7.33 -17.13
CA SER A 3 -2.85 8.41 -17.25
C SER A 3 -3.21 9.56 -16.29
N ILE A 4 -2.21 10.30 -15.81
CA ILE A 4 -2.42 11.49 -14.97
C ILE A 4 -3.40 12.46 -15.61
N GLY A 5 -3.38 12.62 -16.94
CA GLY A 5 -4.31 13.49 -17.67
C GLY A 5 -5.76 13.01 -17.58
N ASN A 6 -6.01 11.70 -17.67
CA ASN A 6 -7.35 11.14 -17.49
C ASN A 6 -7.87 11.38 -16.06
N ASN A 7 -7.02 11.25 -15.04
CA ASN A 7 -7.38 11.51 -13.65
C ASN A 7 -7.68 12.99 -13.43
N ILE A 8 -6.85 13.90 -13.95
CA ILE A 8 -7.13 15.34 -13.92
C ILE A 8 -8.51 15.63 -14.51
N LYS A 9 -8.79 15.12 -15.71
CA LYS A 9 -10.08 15.30 -16.40
C LYS A 9 -11.27 14.78 -15.60
N ARG A 10 -11.15 13.57 -15.05
CA ARG A 10 -12.19 12.92 -14.25
C ARG A 10 -12.50 13.72 -12.99
N ILE A 11 -11.45 14.07 -12.21
CA ILE A 11 -11.60 14.76 -10.93
C ILE A 11 -12.11 16.19 -11.15
N ARG A 12 -11.56 16.91 -12.13
CA ARG A 12 -12.05 18.25 -12.50
C ARG A 12 -13.54 18.25 -12.81
N LYS A 13 -14.01 17.28 -13.62
CA LYS A 13 -15.43 17.15 -13.96
C LYS A 13 -16.30 16.81 -12.75
N GLN A 14 -15.81 15.98 -11.83
CA GLN A 14 -16.50 15.66 -10.57
C GLN A 14 -16.68 16.90 -9.69
N LEU A 15 -15.73 17.83 -9.74
CA LEU A 15 -15.80 19.11 -9.02
C LEU A 15 -16.59 20.18 -9.78
N GLY A 16 -17.09 19.89 -10.98
CA GLY A 16 -17.83 20.85 -11.81
C GLY A 16 -16.99 21.96 -12.42
N LEU A 17 -15.65 21.85 -12.40
CA LEU A 17 -14.73 22.86 -12.92
C LEU A 17 -14.60 22.77 -14.45
N THR A 18 -14.48 23.92 -15.11
CA THR A 18 -14.06 24.02 -16.52
C THR A 18 -12.53 23.90 -16.65
N GLN A 19 -12.03 23.68 -17.87
CA GLN A 19 -10.57 23.67 -18.11
C GLN A 19 -9.96 25.08 -17.85
N GLU A 20 -10.70 26.12 -18.14
CA GLU A 20 -10.33 27.52 -17.90
C GLU A 20 -10.20 27.81 -16.40
N GLU A 21 -11.16 27.37 -15.59
CA GLU A 21 -11.14 27.55 -14.14
C GLU A 21 -9.97 26.78 -13.51
N LEU A 22 -9.73 25.53 -13.90
CA LEU A 22 -8.58 24.77 -13.41
C LEU A 22 -7.27 25.47 -13.81
N ALA A 23 -7.15 25.91 -15.06
CA ALA A 23 -5.98 26.59 -15.57
C ALA A 23 -5.67 27.87 -14.77
N MET A 24 -6.71 28.67 -14.50
CA MET A 24 -6.60 29.88 -13.68
C MET A 24 -6.09 29.56 -12.25
N HIS A 25 -6.62 28.53 -11.62
CA HIS A 25 -6.23 28.15 -10.24
C HIS A 25 -4.79 27.66 -10.12
N VAL A 26 -4.27 27.00 -11.16
CA VAL A 26 -2.88 26.47 -11.14
C VAL A 26 -1.88 27.35 -11.89
N GLY A 27 -2.33 28.49 -12.45
CA GLY A 27 -1.46 29.48 -13.09
C GLY A 27 -0.93 29.05 -14.46
N VAL A 28 -1.74 28.34 -15.25
CA VAL A 28 -1.38 27.88 -16.61
C VAL A 28 -2.43 28.31 -17.65
N THR A 29 -2.19 27.98 -18.90
CA THR A 29 -3.19 28.23 -19.96
C THR A 29 -4.23 27.10 -20.07
N PRO A 30 -5.48 27.38 -20.49
CA PRO A 30 -6.47 26.34 -20.75
C PRO A 30 -6.00 25.31 -21.78
N GLN A 31 -5.18 25.72 -22.76
CA GLN A 31 -4.58 24.83 -23.75
C GLN A 31 -3.60 23.84 -23.12
N ALA A 32 -2.89 24.23 -22.04
CA ALA A 32 -2.02 23.31 -21.31
C ALA A 32 -2.86 22.22 -20.62
N VAL A 33 -3.92 22.60 -19.91
CA VAL A 33 -4.87 21.66 -19.29
C VAL A 33 -5.47 20.73 -20.33
N SER A 34 -5.93 21.27 -21.47
CA SER A 34 -6.48 20.47 -22.57
C SER A 34 -5.49 19.44 -23.10
N ARG A 35 -4.19 19.80 -23.28
CA ARG A 35 -3.15 18.87 -23.71
C ARG A 35 -2.92 17.75 -22.70
N TRP A 36 -2.92 18.07 -21.40
CA TRP A 36 -2.77 17.05 -20.36
C TRP A 36 -3.93 16.06 -20.38
N GLU A 37 -5.16 16.58 -20.44
CA GLU A 37 -6.38 15.76 -20.44
C GLU A 37 -6.56 14.89 -21.68
N ASN A 38 -5.95 15.28 -22.80
CA ASN A 38 -5.96 14.53 -24.05
C ASN A 38 -4.71 13.65 -24.25
N GLY A 39 -3.79 13.63 -23.27
CA GLY A 39 -2.58 12.82 -23.32
C GLY A 39 -1.51 13.28 -24.30
N THR A 40 -1.64 14.51 -24.85
CA THR A 40 -0.66 15.11 -25.78
C THR A 40 0.43 15.91 -25.07
N GLY A 41 0.40 15.94 -23.72
CA GLY A 41 1.40 16.54 -22.85
C GLY A 41 1.19 16.10 -21.41
N MET A 42 2.15 16.41 -20.57
CA MET A 42 2.08 16.17 -19.13
C MET A 42 2.28 17.47 -18.36
N PRO A 43 1.70 17.60 -17.14
CA PRO A 43 2.06 18.69 -16.24
C PRO A 43 3.53 18.66 -15.88
N ASP A 44 4.15 19.82 -15.73
CA ASP A 44 5.46 19.92 -15.09
C ASP A 44 5.36 19.42 -13.63
N ILE A 45 6.45 18.83 -13.12
CA ILE A 45 6.49 18.28 -11.76
C ILE A 45 6.16 19.33 -10.70
N SER A 46 6.53 20.59 -10.94
CA SER A 46 6.23 21.72 -10.04
C SER A 46 4.73 22.00 -9.92
N LEU A 47 3.92 21.60 -10.90
CA LEU A 47 2.47 21.79 -10.93
C LEU A 47 1.69 20.63 -10.27
N VAL A 48 2.35 19.50 -9.97
CA VAL A 48 1.67 18.33 -9.41
C VAL A 48 1.01 18.65 -8.06
N VAL A 49 1.74 19.29 -7.15
CA VAL A 49 1.21 19.67 -5.83
C VAL A 49 0.13 20.76 -5.94
N PRO A 50 0.28 21.84 -6.71
CA PRO A 50 -0.81 22.79 -6.99
C PRO A 50 -2.06 22.14 -7.57
N LEU A 51 -1.92 21.23 -8.54
CA LEU A 51 -3.03 20.47 -9.12
C LEU A 51 -3.75 19.62 -8.08
N ALA A 52 -3.02 18.84 -7.30
CA ALA A 52 -3.59 18.00 -6.24
C ALA A 52 -4.38 18.84 -5.22
N LYS A 53 -3.85 19.98 -4.78
CA LYS A 53 -4.53 20.92 -3.87
C LYS A 53 -5.80 21.50 -4.49
N THR A 54 -5.72 21.98 -5.73
CA THR A 54 -6.87 22.56 -6.44
C THR A 54 -7.98 21.53 -6.66
N LEU A 55 -7.59 20.30 -7.01
CA LEU A 55 -8.50 19.18 -7.23
C LEU A 55 -8.93 18.47 -5.93
N ARG A 56 -8.40 18.89 -4.77
CA ARG A 56 -8.71 18.34 -3.43
C ARG A 56 -8.47 16.83 -3.31
N VAL A 57 -7.37 16.36 -3.88
CA VAL A 57 -6.95 14.97 -3.85
C VAL A 57 -5.49 14.86 -3.43
N SER A 58 -5.04 13.64 -3.06
CA SER A 58 -3.61 13.38 -2.87
C SER A 58 -2.87 13.37 -4.21
N THR A 59 -1.56 13.55 -4.19
CA THR A 59 -0.70 13.38 -5.37
C THR A 59 -0.83 11.97 -5.93
N ASP A 60 -0.93 10.96 -5.06
CA ASP A 60 -1.08 9.56 -5.44
C ASP A 60 -2.38 9.31 -6.20
N SER A 61 -3.49 9.88 -5.72
CA SER A 61 -4.77 9.84 -6.44
C SER A 61 -4.67 10.52 -7.81
N LEU A 62 -3.88 11.60 -7.93
CA LEU A 62 -3.64 12.27 -9.20
C LEU A 62 -2.88 11.39 -10.19
N PHE A 63 -1.90 10.60 -9.69
CA PHE A 63 -1.19 9.60 -10.49
C PHE A 63 -1.97 8.31 -10.70
N GLY A 64 -3.16 8.17 -10.12
CA GLY A 64 -3.99 6.98 -10.22
C GLY A 64 -3.50 5.83 -9.34
N ILE A 65 -2.69 6.14 -8.34
CA ILE A 65 -2.33 5.24 -7.27
C ILE A 65 -3.52 5.24 -6.31
N ASN A 66 -4.25 4.16 -6.29
CA ASN A 66 -5.34 3.96 -5.35
C ASN A 66 -4.82 3.14 -4.18
N GLU A 67 -4.46 3.81 -3.10
CA GLU A 67 -3.94 3.18 -1.88
C GLU A 67 -4.90 2.10 -1.36
N GLU A 68 -6.20 2.40 -1.29
CA GLU A 68 -7.20 1.41 -0.83
C GLU A 68 -7.22 0.15 -1.71
N LYS A 69 -7.06 0.30 -3.01
CA LYS A 69 -7.03 -0.84 -3.95
C LYS A 69 -5.72 -1.60 -3.85
N TYR A 70 -4.61 -0.89 -3.66
CA TYR A 70 -3.28 -1.48 -3.47
C TYR A 70 -3.23 -2.26 -2.15
N ASP A 71 -3.65 -1.64 -1.06
CA ASP A 71 -3.73 -2.26 0.27
C ASP A 71 -4.69 -3.46 0.28
N SER A 72 -5.85 -3.32 -0.37
CA SER A 72 -6.80 -4.43 -0.51
C SER A 72 -6.20 -5.61 -1.28
N GLN A 73 -5.41 -5.37 -2.32
CA GLN A 73 -4.77 -6.45 -3.09
C GLN A 73 -3.66 -7.14 -2.30
N ILE A 74 -2.86 -6.37 -1.55
CA ILE A 74 -1.86 -6.93 -0.63
C ILE A 74 -2.56 -7.80 0.42
N TYR A 75 -3.60 -7.30 1.05
CA TYR A 75 -4.39 -8.03 2.03
C TYR A 75 -4.94 -9.36 1.50
N ILE A 76 -5.56 -9.35 0.31
CA ILE A 76 -6.11 -10.55 -0.34
C ILE A 76 -4.99 -11.57 -0.60
N ASN A 77 -3.84 -11.11 -1.07
CA ASN A 77 -2.70 -11.98 -1.36
C ASN A 77 -2.10 -12.56 -0.07
N LEU A 78 -1.95 -11.76 0.98
CA LEU A 78 -1.48 -12.24 2.28
C LEU A 78 -2.42 -13.29 2.85
N LYS A 79 -3.71 -13.00 2.89
CA LYS A 79 -4.74 -13.92 3.40
C LYS A 79 -4.70 -15.28 2.70
N ARG A 80 -4.65 -15.27 1.37
CA ARG A 80 -4.54 -16.51 0.57
C ARG A 80 -3.29 -17.33 0.90
N ASN A 81 -2.15 -16.67 1.08
CA ASN A 81 -0.90 -17.36 1.43
C ASN A 81 -0.95 -17.92 2.87
N ILE A 82 -1.53 -17.17 3.80
CA ILE A 82 -1.71 -17.61 5.19
C ILE A 82 -2.66 -18.82 5.24
N GLU A 83 -3.79 -18.78 4.55
CA GLU A 83 -4.73 -19.90 4.44
C GLU A 83 -4.07 -21.16 3.86
N LYS A 84 -3.19 -21.00 2.86
CA LYS A 84 -2.42 -22.10 2.30
C LYS A 84 -1.43 -22.68 3.31
N ILE A 85 -0.68 -21.84 4.04
CA ILE A 85 0.24 -22.29 5.09
C ILE A 85 -0.52 -23.08 6.15
N GLU A 86 -1.69 -22.62 6.56
CA GLU A 86 -2.54 -23.33 7.53
C GLU A 86 -3.05 -24.68 7.02
N ALA A 87 -3.36 -24.77 5.74
CA ALA A 87 -3.83 -26.02 5.11
C ALA A 87 -2.72 -27.05 4.91
N ASP A 88 -1.49 -26.59 4.66
CA ASP A 88 -0.33 -27.45 4.38
C ASP A 88 0.40 -27.90 5.67
N ALA A 89 0.16 -27.26 6.82
CA ALA A 89 0.83 -27.57 8.08
C ALA A 89 0.23 -28.80 8.77
N GLU A 90 1.07 -29.61 9.41
CA GLU A 90 0.67 -30.80 10.15
C GLU A 90 0.11 -30.45 11.55
N SER A 91 0.45 -29.29 12.08
CA SER A 91 -0.01 -28.80 13.38
C SER A 91 -0.22 -27.30 13.41
N ASN A 92 -0.97 -26.81 14.41
CA ASN A 92 -1.17 -25.37 14.62
C ASN A 92 0.14 -24.66 14.99
N GLU A 93 1.04 -25.33 15.69
CA GLU A 93 2.36 -24.84 16.07
C GLU A 93 3.26 -24.64 14.85
N GLU A 94 3.27 -25.63 13.95
CA GLU A 94 3.99 -25.54 12.68
C GLU A 94 3.46 -24.42 11.80
N ALA A 95 2.12 -24.32 11.69
CA ALA A 95 1.47 -23.23 10.96
C ALA A 95 1.85 -21.85 11.51
N ALA A 96 1.90 -21.69 12.84
CA ALA A 96 2.25 -20.43 13.48
C ALA A 96 3.72 -20.04 13.17
N LEU A 97 4.64 -20.99 13.23
CA LEU A 97 6.04 -20.77 12.89
C LEU A 97 6.21 -20.41 11.40
N ALA A 98 5.58 -21.16 10.51
CA ALA A 98 5.65 -20.93 9.07
C ALA A 98 5.07 -19.56 8.67
N LYS A 99 3.99 -19.11 9.33
CA LYS A 99 3.44 -17.76 9.13
C LYS A 99 4.41 -16.67 9.54
N CYS A 100 5.10 -16.80 10.66
CA CYS A 100 6.14 -15.86 11.07
C CYS A 100 7.28 -15.79 10.05
N GLN A 101 7.78 -16.93 9.58
CA GLN A 101 8.83 -16.99 8.56
C GLN A 101 8.40 -16.35 7.24
N PHE A 102 7.17 -16.64 6.79
CA PHE A 102 6.60 -16.04 5.59
C PHE A 102 6.50 -14.51 5.71
N MET A 103 5.98 -14.00 6.83
CA MET A 103 5.82 -12.57 7.03
C MET A 103 7.16 -11.85 7.19
N LEU A 104 8.14 -12.46 7.88
CA LEU A 104 9.48 -11.89 7.98
C LEU A 104 10.14 -11.77 6.60
N LYS A 105 9.95 -12.77 5.73
CA LYS A 105 10.43 -12.69 4.34
C LYS A 105 9.79 -11.50 3.61
N LYS A 106 8.48 -11.24 3.80
CA LYS A 106 7.78 -10.11 3.19
C LYS A 106 8.31 -8.77 3.68
N VAL A 107 8.59 -8.64 4.97
CA VAL A 107 9.23 -7.44 5.54
C VAL A 107 10.62 -7.19 4.92
N TYR A 108 11.42 -8.23 4.70
CA TYR A 108 12.73 -8.06 4.04
C TYR A 108 12.64 -7.74 2.54
N GLU A 109 11.61 -8.24 1.83
CA GLU A 109 11.37 -7.94 0.42
C GLU A 109 10.92 -6.49 0.20
N ASP A 110 10.16 -5.91 1.12
CA ASP A 110 9.61 -4.55 1.04
C ASP A 110 9.52 -3.94 2.46
N PRO A 111 10.66 -3.43 3.01
CA PRO A 111 10.72 -2.94 4.39
C PRO A 111 9.87 -1.70 4.67
N ASP A 112 9.57 -0.92 3.63
CA ASP A 112 8.78 0.33 3.74
C ASP A 112 7.27 0.05 3.75
N ASN A 113 6.87 -1.20 3.53
CA ASN A 113 5.47 -1.60 3.53
C ASN A 113 4.98 -1.92 4.94
N TYR A 114 4.35 -0.95 5.58
CA TYR A 114 3.85 -1.06 6.95
C TYR A 114 2.87 -2.24 7.16
N ILE A 115 2.14 -2.65 6.13
CA ILE A 115 1.20 -3.78 6.22
C ILE A 115 1.95 -5.07 6.57
N TYR A 116 3.11 -5.30 5.93
CA TYR A 116 3.92 -6.47 6.22
C TYR A 116 4.48 -6.46 7.65
N SER A 117 4.92 -5.30 8.14
CA SER A 117 5.39 -5.13 9.51
C SER A 117 4.28 -5.41 10.53
N VAL A 118 3.09 -4.85 10.34
CA VAL A 118 1.93 -5.08 11.23
C VAL A 118 1.55 -6.56 11.28
N TYR A 119 1.43 -7.20 10.11
CA TYR A 119 1.11 -8.64 10.05
C TYR A 119 2.20 -9.52 10.64
N PHE A 120 3.48 -9.16 10.47
CA PHE A 120 4.58 -9.88 11.10
C PHE A 120 4.48 -9.84 12.63
N VAL A 121 4.28 -8.66 13.22
CA VAL A 121 4.09 -8.50 14.67
C VAL A 121 2.92 -9.34 15.18
N GLU A 122 1.80 -9.36 14.45
CA GLU A 122 0.63 -10.19 14.79
C GLU A 122 0.98 -11.69 14.79
N GLN A 123 1.69 -12.18 13.78
CA GLN A 123 2.07 -13.60 13.74
C GLN A 123 3.05 -13.97 14.85
N VAL A 124 4.00 -13.09 15.22
CA VAL A 124 4.90 -13.30 16.36
C VAL A 124 4.12 -13.38 17.67
N ALA A 125 3.11 -12.51 17.86
CA ALA A 125 2.23 -12.56 19.02
C ALA A 125 1.40 -13.87 19.06
N ASN A 126 0.94 -14.37 17.91
CA ASN A 126 0.24 -15.64 17.82
C ASN A 126 1.16 -16.84 18.15
N LEU A 127 2.38 -16.84 17.64
CA LEU A 127 3.38 -17.88 17.94
C LEU A 127 3.70 -17.93 19.46
N SER A 128 3.71 -16.80 20.14
CA SER A 128 4.03 -16.73 21.58
C SER A 128 3.12 -17.61 22.44
N ARG A 129 1.89 -17.86 22.01
CA ARG A 129 0.93 -18.73 22.72
C ARG A 129 1.45 -20.17 22.79
N PHE A 130 2.03 -20.69 21.72
CA PHE A 130 2.57 -22.05 21.65
C PHE A 130 3.89 -22.17 22.41
N VAL A 131 4.73 -21.14 22.37
CA VAL A 131 5.97 -21.09 23.13
C VAL A 131 5.71 -21.19 24.63
N HIS A 132 4.74 -20.41 25.15
CA HIS A 132 4.42 -20.40 26.58
C HIS A 132 3.83 -21.71 27.10
N TYR A 133 3.05 -22.42 26.28
CA TYR A 133 2.38 -23.64 26.69
C TYR A 133 3.18 -24.92 26.42
N ASN A 134 3.90 -24.99 25.30
CA ASN A 134 4.50 -26.21 24.79
C ASN A 134 6.02 -26.15 24.63
N HIS A 135 6.68 -25.02 24.95
CA HIS A 135 8.08 -24.74 24.68
C HIS A 135 8.49 -24.94 23.20
N PHE A 136 7.50 -24.80 22.31
CA PHE A 136 7.69 -24.99 20.87
C PHE A 136 8.42 -23.80 20.26
N ALA A 137 9.50 -24.05 19.51
CA ALA A 137 10.26 -23.07 18.76
C ALA A 137 10.71 -21.82 19.59
N GLU A 138 11.09 -22.01 20.86
CA GLU A 138 11.43 -20.95 21.81
C GLU A 138 12.61 -20.08 21.32
N ASP A 139 13.62 -20.70 20.72
CA ASP A 139 14.75 -20.02 20.08
C ASP A 139 14.33 -19.15 18.91
N LYS A 140 13.47 -19.65 18.02
CA LYS A 140 12.93 -18.90 16.88
C LYS A 140 12.01 -17.79 17.32
N TRP A 141 11.18 -18.01 18.32
CA TRP A 141 10.32 -16.97 18.85
C TRP A 141 11.12 -15.80 19.41
N SER A 142 12.22 -16.06 20.13
CA SER A 142 13.09 -15.00 20.65
C SER A 142 13.69 -14.15 19.53
N GLU A 143 14.15 -14.78 18.44
CA GLU A 143 14.63 -14.10 17.23
C GLU A 143 13.54 -13.23 16.60
N PHE A 144 12.35 -13.79 16.38
CA PHE A 144 11.23 -13.05 15.76
C PHE A 144 10.72 -11.90 16.63
N ARG A 145 10.72 -12.06 17.95
CA ARG A 145 10.33 -11.00 18.88
C ARG A 145 11.27 -9.80 18.79
N GLU A 146 12.57 -10.01 18.72
CA GLU A 146 13.53 -8.91 18.54
C GLU A 146 13.33 -8.20 17.20
N LEU A 147 13.10 -8.95 16.13
CA LEU A 147 12.80 -8.39 14.81
C LEU A 147 11.45 -7.65 14.78
N ALA A 148 10.43 -8.16 15.45
CA ALA A 148 9.14 -7.49 15.55
C ALA A 148 9.24 -6.14 16.29
N ILE A 149 10.10 -6.03 17.30
CA ILE A 149 10.38 -4.75 17.98
C ILE A 149 11.13 -3.77 17.05
N LYS A 150 11.96 -4.28 16.16
CA LYS A 150 12.74 -3.47 15.22
C LYS A 150 11.87 -2.88 14.07
N TYR A 151 10.89 -3.64 13.58
CA TYR A 151 10.10 -3.31 12.39
C TYR A 151 8.65 -2.88 12.72
N GLY A 152 8.17 -3.06 13.93
CA GLY A 152 6.85 -2.61 14.41
C GLY A 152 6.93 -1.25 15.08
#